data_05096415b6c724bd4ab9f6ff01443130
#
_entry.id   05096415b6c724bd4ab9f6ff01443130
#
_cell.length_a   1.000
_cell.length_b   1.000
_cell.length_c   1.000
_cell.angle_alpha   90.00
_cell.angle_beta   90.00
_cell.angle_gamma   90.00
#
_symmetry.space_group_name_H-M   'P 1'
#
loop_
_entity.id
_entity.type
_entity.pdbx_description
1 polymer ?
#
loop_
_entity_poly.entity_id
_entity_poly.type
_entity_poly.pdbx_seq_one_letter_code
_entity_poly.pdbx_strand_id
1 'polypeptide(L)'
;MSEAQITDWLASQKQAMVDLLRDVVNIDSGSYDKEGVDAVGARFERHFAEHGIPFRREADATFGDAIHAEVAKPGSNEKPVLLMGHRDTVFGKGEAGRRPFTIKDGRAYGPGVADMKSGLVMNVFVATAFHKFGGSPHPIKVLITSDEEIGSPSSRPVIEREGRAARAVFNSEPGRPTGNVVTGRKGGIFMHLAITGKAAHSGANFAAGVSAIGELAHKIVQIHALTDLDKGITLNVGLVAGGQSVNTTAPYAEGQIDLRYVEPRDRATVMAAIEKIVATSYVPGTSATLTIKGEFVPVVQSADSKALFEGYQAAARQVGLTTLQGEFSGGCADSGFTAAVGTPTICGLGPVGGLAHTPEEYLEIDSIVPRAQALALAILRG
;
A
#
# COMPACT_ATOMS: atom_id res chain seq x y z
N MET A 1 -21.55 2.47 -26.26
CA MET A 1 -20.08 2.33 -26.07
C MET A 1 -19.67 0.91 -26.42
N SER A 2 -18.64 0.72 -27.27
CA SER A 2 -18.11 -0.60 -27.58
C SER A 2 -16.77 -0.85 -26.87
N GLU A 3 -16.42 -2.12 -26.66
CA GLU A 3 -15.10 -2.49 -26.11
C GLU A 3 -13.96 -1.90 -26.94
N ALA A 4 -14.06 -1.99 -28.28
CA ALA A 4 -13.07 -1.44 -29.19
C ALA A 4 -12.87 0.08 -29.02
N GLN A 5 -13.95 0.85 -28.88
CA GLN A 5 -13.82 2.30 -28.67
C GLN A 5 -12.98 2.66 -27.44
N ILE A 6 -13.15 1.93 -26.33
CA ILE A 6 -12.38 2.15 -25.10
C ILE A 6 -10.94 1.67 -25.26
N THR A 7 -10.74 0.45 -25.76
CA THR A 7 -9.39 -0.11 -25.89
C THR A 7 -8.52 0.66 -26.88
N ASP A 8 -9.09 1.08 -28.02
CA ASP A 8 -8.36 1.86 -29.02
C ASP A 8 -8.02 3.26 -28.49
N TRP A 9 -8.97 3.90 -27.77
CA TRP A 9 -8.68 5.18 -27.15
C TRP A 9 -7.57 5.05 -26.09
N LEU A 10 -7.61 4.07 -25.20
CA LEU A 10 -6.55 3.83 -24.22
C LEU A 10 -5.19 3.59 -24.89
N ALA A 11 -5.16 2.84 -26.00
CA ALA A 11 -3.95 2.64 -26.79
C ALA A 11 -3.38 3.95 -27.33
N SER A 12 -4.26 4.85 -27.79
CA SER A 12 -3.87 6.17 -28.31
C SER A 12 -3.35 7.12 -27.21
N GLN A 13 -3.59 6.82 -25.92
CA GLN A 13 -3.18 7.67 -24.80
C GLN A 13 -1.83 7.28 -24.18
N LYS A 14 -1.09 6.31 -24.73
CA LYS A 14 0.19 5.85 -24.17
C LYS A 14 1.12 7.00 -23.79
N GLN A 15 1.34 7.95 -24.71
CA GLN A 15 2.24 9.07 -24.46
C GLN A 15 1.70 10.00 -23.36
N ALA A 16 0.41 10.30 -23.36
CA ALA A 16 -0.22 11.13 -22.33
C ALA A 16 -0.13 10.49 -20.93
N MET A 17 -0.29 9.16 -20.84
CA MET A 17 -0.06 8.41 -19.58
C MET A 17 1.40 8.55 -19.11
N VAL A 18 2.37 8.41 -20.01
CA VAL A 18 3.81 8.55 -19.67
C VAL A 18 4.13 9.99 -19.25
N ASP A 19 3.52 10.99 -19.89
CA ASP A 19 3.74 12.40 -19.56
C ASP A 19 3.15 12.75 -18.18
N LEU A 20 1.93 12.30 -17.87
CA LEU A 20 1.36 12.46 -16.53
C LEU A 20 2.18 11.72 -15.47
N LEU A 21 2.66 10.51 -15.78
CA LEU A 21 3.53 9.76 -14.89
C LEU A 21 4.83 10.52 -14.60
N ARG A 22 5.46 11.10 -15.63
CA ARG A 22 6.65 11.95 -15.46
C ARG A 22 6.39 13.12 -14.52
N ASP A 23 5.25 13.79 -14.70
CA ASP A 23 4.89 14.93 -13.87
C ASP A 23 4.76 14.55 -12.40
N VAL A 24 4.06 13.45 -12.08
CA VAL A 24 3.82 13.04 -10.69
C VAL A 24 5.05 12.38 -10.05
N VAL A 25 5.89 11.69 -10.82
CA VAL A 25 7.15 11.09 -10.30
C VAL A 25 8.18 12.16 -9.94
N ASN A 26 8.19 13.28 -10.65
CA ASN A 26 9.09 14.40 -10.38
C ASN A 26 8.65 15.30 -9.20
N ILE A 27 7.63 14.88 -8.45
CA ILE A 27 7.20 15.54 -7.21
C ILE A 27 7.50 14.59 -6.05
N ASP A 28 8.25 15.08 -5.05
CA ASP A 28 8.44 14.35 -3.79
C ASP A 28 7.10 14.13 -3.11
N SER A 29 6.88 12.93 -2.59
CA SER A 29 5.61 12.59 -1.93
C SER A 29 5.79 11.54 -0.82
N GLY A 30 6.80 11.70 0.03
CA GLY A 30 6.93 10.86 1.21
C GLY A 30 5.71 11.01 2.12
N SER A 31 5.24 9.92 2.76
CA SER A 31 3.97 9.89 3.52
C SER A 31 3.85 10.99 4.57
N TYR A 32 4.98 11.43 5.15
CA TYR A 32 5.02 12.53 6.14
C TYR A 32 5.18 13.92 5.53
N ASP A 33 5.33 14.05 4.21
CA ASP A 33 5.38 15.33 3.49
C ASP A 33 4.00 15.66 2.90
N LYS A 34 3.07 16.13 3.75
CA LYS A 34 1.72 16.49 3.31
C LYS A 34 1.72 17.42 2.09
N GLU A 35 2.62 18.42 2.06
CA GLU A 35 2.70 19.38 0.95
C GLU A 35 3.02 18.68 -0.37
N GLY A 36 4.01 17.79 -0.36
CA GLY A 36 4.42 17.04 -1.54
C GLY A 36 3.35 16.03 -1.99
N VAL A 37 2.78 15.29 -1.03
CA VAL A 37 1.67 14.35 -1.31
C VAL A 37 0.47 15.09 -1.92
N ASP A 38 0.09 16.25 -1.39
CA ASP A 38 -1.02 17.05 -1.93
C ASP A 38 -0.69 17.69 -3.28
N ALA A 39 0.60 18.01 -3.54
CA ALA A 39 1.04 18.49 -4.85
C ALA A 39 0.90 17.41 -5.94
N VAL A 40 1.22 16.14 -5.63
CA VAL A 40 0.92 15.00 -6.52
C VAL A 40 -0.59 14.90 -6.73
N GLY A 41 -1.38 15.02 -5.67
CA GLY A 41 -2.85 15.02 -5.73
C GLY A 41 -3.39 16.07 -6.69
N ALA A 42 -2.89 17.29 -6.62
CA ALA A 42 -3.28 18.41 -7.48
C ALA A 42 -3.03 18.13 -8.99
N ARG A 43 -2.05 17.27 -9.35
CA ARG A 43 -1.83 16.86 -10.74
C ARG A 43 -2.95 15.93 -11.23
N PHE A 44 -3.44 15.00 -10.39
CA PHE A 44 -4.57 14.15 -10.73
C PHE A 44 -5.89 14.95 -10.79
N GLU A 45 -6.11 15.88 -9.85
CA GLU A 45 -7.26 16.77 -9.87
C GLU A 45 -7.32 17.63 -11.15
N ARG A 46 -6.16 18.14 -11.58
CA ARG A 46 -6.08 18.87 -12.86
C ARG A 46 -6.50 17.98 -14.03
N HIS A 47 -6.04 16.72 -14.06
CA HIS A 47 -6.46 15.77 -15.07
C HIS A 47 -7.99 15.56 -15.05
N PHE A 48 -8.60 15.39 -13.88
CA PHE A 48 -10.05 15.27 -13.76
C PHE A 48 -10.78 16.53 -14.24
N ALA A 49 -10.31 17.71 -13.84
CA ALA A 49 -10.90 18.99 -14.26
C ALA A 49 -10.82 19.19 -15.79
N GLU A 50 -9.68 18.92 -16.41
CA GLU A 50 -9.45 19.03 -17.85
C GLU A 50 -10.37 18.10 -18.67
N HIS A 51 -10.79 16.97 -18.07
CA HIS A 51 -11.68 16.01 -18.71
C HIS A 51 -13.14 16.09 -18.23
N GLY A 52 -13.47 17.07 -17.37
CA GLY A 52 -14.83 17.29 -16.87
C GLY A 52 -15.34 16.20 -15.91
N ILE A 53 -14.45 15.45 -15.26
CA ILE A 53 -14.78 14.42 -14.28
C ILE A 53 -14.96 15.09 -12.92
N PRO A 54 -16.14 14.97 -12.27
CA PRO A 54 -16.36 15.48 -10.93
C PRO A 54 -15.39 14.84 -9.91
N PHE A 55 -14.83 15.67 -9.05
CA PHE A 55 -13.97 15.21 -7.96
C PHE A 55 -14.15 16.06 -6.70
N ARG A 56 -13.73 15.53 -5.56
CA ARG A 56 -13.68 16.23 -4.27
C ARG A 56 -12.48 15.78 -3.46
N ARG A 57 -12.05 16.63 -2.54
CA ARG A 57 -11.10 16.27 -1.48
C ARG A 57 -11.83 15.92 -0.19
N GLU A 58 -11.26 14.98 0.55
CA GLU A 58 -11.57 14.73 1.95
C GLU A 58 -10.31 15.09 2.75
N ALA A 59 -10.39 16.20 3.47
CA ALA A 59 -9.22 16.82 4.10
C ALA A 59 -8.74 16.01 5.31
N ASP A 60 -7.42 15.88 5.46
CA ASP A 60 -6.75 15.40 6.65
C ASP A 60 -5.79 16.47 7.18
N ALA A 61 -5.68 16.60 8.51
CA ALA A 61 -4.86 17.66 9.12
C ALA A 61 -3.36 17.33 9.14
N THR A 62 -3.00 16.05 9.06
CA THR A 62 -1.64 15.55 9.28
C THR A 62 -1.01 15.02 8.00
N PHE A 63 -1.77 14.19 7.28
CA PHE A 63 -1.34 13.54 6.05
C PHE A 63 -1.96 14.22 4.82
N GLY A 64 -1.67 13.74 3.63
CA GLY A 64 -2.31 14.25 2.41
C GLY A 64 -3.82 14.01 2.39
N ASP A 65 -4.58 14.87 1.73
CA ASP A 65 -6.03 14.76 1.62
C ASP A 65 -6.41 13.54 0.75
N ALA A 66 -7.46 12.80 1.09
CA ALA A 66 -7.98 11.78 0.16
C ALA A 66 -8.72 12.44 -1.02
N ILE A 67 -8.52 11.92 -2.24
CA ILE A 67 -9.16 12.43 -3.45
C ILE A 67 -10.16 11.39 -3.96
N HIS A 68 -11.37 11.87 -4.22
CA HIS A 68 -12.45 11.08 -4.78
C HIS A 68 -12.85 11.65 -6.13
N ALA A 69 -12.88 10.83 -7.17
CA ALA A 69 -13.50 11.20 -8.44
C ALA A 69 -14.58 10.18 -8.81
N GLU A 70 -15.55 10.59 -9.60
CA GLU A 70 -16.69 9.74 -9.94
C GLU A 70 -17.08 9.88 -11.41
N VAL A 71 -17.21 8.74 -12.08
CA VAL A 71 -17.88 8.65 -13.37
C VAL A 71 -19.28 8.12 -13.11
N ALA A 72 -20.23 9.02 -13.05
CA ALA A 72 -21.62 8.70 -12.76
C ALA A 72 -22.27 7.90 -13.89
N LYS A 73 -23.21 7.03 -13.53
CA LYS A 73 -24.19 6.45 -14.45
C LYS A 73 -25.56 7.09 -14.15
N PRO A 74 -26.01 8.04 -14.97
CA PRO A 74 -27.29 8.74 -14.70
C PRO A 74 -28.45 7.77 -14.50
N GLY A 75 -29.22 7.97 -13.41
CA GLY A 75 -30.38 7.13 -13.09
C GLY A 75 -30.06 5.77 -12.48
N SER A 76 -28.79 5.46 -12.19
CA SER A 76 -28.39 4.23 -11.52
C SER A 76 -28.27 4.42 -10.01
N ASN A 77 -28.85 3.48 -9.24
CA ASN A 77 -28.64 3.32 -7.80
C ASN A 77 -27.70 2.12 -7.51
N GLU A 78 -27.00 1.63 -8.52
CA GLU A 78 -26.11 0.49 -8.38
C GLU A 78 -24.82 0.87 -7.61
N LYS A 79 -24.28 -0.11 -6.88
CA LYS A 79 -22.99 0.08 -6.21
C LYS A 79 -21.89 0.32 -7.24
N PRO A 80 -20.97 1.28 -6.99
CA PRO A 80 -19.88 1.56 -7.90
C PRO A 80 -18.82 0.46 -7.92
N VAL A 81 -18.05 0.42 -9.00
CA VAL A 81 -16.71 -0.18 -9.03
C VAL A 81 -15.74 0.83 -8.43
N LEU A 82 -14.88 0.38 -7.52
CA LEU A 82 -13.84 1.22 -6.89
C LEU A 82 -12.47 0.93 -7.51
N LEU A 83 -11.87 1.94 -8.12
CA LEU A 83 -10.46 1.97 -8.53
C LEU A 83 -9.69 2.72 -7.45
N MET A 84 -8.73 2.08 -6.80
CA MET A 84 -8.01 2.71 -5.70
C MET A 84 -6.50 2.57 -5.81
N GLY A 85 -5.80 3.43 -5.06
CA GLY A 85 -4.37 3.38 -4.86
C GLY A 85 -3.88 4.60 -4.09
N HIS A 86 -2.61 4.54 -3.68
CA HIS A 86 -1.93 5.58 -2.93
C HIS A 86 -0.98 6.40 -3.80
N ARG A 87 -0.71 7.65 -3.39
CA ARG A 87 0.21 8.56 -4.08
C ARG A 87 1.45 8.91 -3.26
N ASP A 88 1.49 8.50 -2.01
CA ASP A 88 2.67 8.62 -1.18
C ASP A 88 3.74 7.58 -1.55
N THR A 89 4.94 7.78 -1.07
CA THR A 89 6.10 6.90 -1.27
C THR A 89 6.93 6.82 -0.01
N VAL A 90 7.77 5.78 0.11
CA VAL A 90 8.77 5.64 1.20
C VAL A 90 9.90 6.67 1.12
N PHE A 91 10.02 7.40 0.01
CA PHE A 91 11.16 8.27 -0.24
C PHE A 91 10.99 9.64 0.39
N GLY A 92 12.07 10.14 1.01
CA GLY A 92 12.09 11.46 1.63
C GLY A 92 12.19 12.62 0.64
N LYS A 93 12.01 13.83 1.16
CA LYS A 93 12.10 15.09 0.41
C LYS A 93 13.47 15.25 -0.27
N GLY A 94 13.47 15.66 -1.53
CA GLY A 94 14.65 15.85 -2.38
C GLY A 94 14.95 14.64 -3.28
N GLU A 95 14.28 13.51 -3.10
CA GLU A 95 14.57 12.30 -3.86
C GLU A 95 14.17 12.41 -5.33
N ALA A 96 13.04 13.07 -5.64
CA ALA A 96 12.64 13.34 -7.02
C ALA A 96 13.65 14.21 -7.77
N GLY A 97 14.29 15.17 -7.08
CA GLY A 97 15.39 15.97 -7.65
C GLY A 97 16.67 15.16 -7.85
N ARG A 98 16.99 14.22 -6.95
CA ARG A 98 18.17 13.36 -7.02
C ARG A 98 18.03 12.27 -8.08
N ARG A 99 16.82 11.70 -8.25
CA ARG A 99 16.49 10.64 -9.21
C ARG A 99 15.22 11.03 -10.02
N PRO A 100 15.32 12.06 -10.90
CA PRO A 100 14.17 12.48 -11.68
C PRO A 100 13.70 11.35 -12.61
N PHE A 101 12.44 11.45 -13.02
CA PHE A 101 11.89 10.51 -14.00
C PHE A 101 12.78 10.39 -15.24
N THR A 102 13.22 9.18 -15.54
CA THR A 102 14.02 8.87 -16.72
C THR A 102 13.49 7.63 -17.43
N ILE A 103 13.73 7.55 -18.72
CA ILE A 103 13.39 6.37 -19.53
C ILE A 103 14.70 5.80 -20.10
N LYS A 104 14.91 4.50 -19.90
CA LYS A 104 16.03 3.77 -20.45
C LYS A 104 15.61 2.34 -20.79
N ASP A 105 15.93 1.87 -21.98
CA ASP A 105 15.72 0.48 -22.44
C ASP A 105 14.27 -0.02 -22.22
N GLY A 106 13.27 0.83 -22.51
CA GLY A 106 11.84 0.49 -22.36
C GLY A 106 11.30 0.59 -20.93
N ARG A 107 12.14 0.93 -19.95
CA ARG A 107 11.78 1.12 -18.55
C ARG A 107 11.78 2.58 -18.17
N ALA A 108 10.82 2.95 -17.32
CA ALA A 108 10.85 4.22 -16.60
C ALA A 108 11.38 4.00 -15.19
N TYR A 109 12.13 4.98 -14.69
CA TYR A 109 12.73 5.01 -13.35
C TYR A 109 12.37 6.31 -12.65
N GLY A 110 12.35 6.28 -11.32
CA GLY A 110 12.09 7.43 -10.45
C GLY A 110 11.29 7.03 -9.21
N PRO A 111 11.20 7.88 -8.18
CA PRO A 111 10.57 7.54 -6.90
C PRO A 111 9.06 7.34 -7.06
N GLY A 112 8.58 6.13 -6.70
CA GLY A 112 7.17 5.76 -6.81
C GLY A 112 6.71 5.52 -8.25
N VAL A 113 7.63 5.33 -9.20
CA VAL A 113 7.28 5.11 -10.61
C VAL A 113 6.45 3.85 -10.80
N ALA A 114 6.73 2.80 -10.04
CA ALA A 114 5.94 1.57 -9.98
C ALA A 114 4.98 1.58 -8.79
N ASP A 115 5.47 1.96 -7.60
CA ASP A 115 4.76 1.90 -6.34
C ASP A 115 4.35 3.31 -5.85
N MET A 116 3.07 3.80 -6.10
CA MET A 116 2.23 3.16 -7.13
C MET A 116 1.65 4.21 -8.10
N LYS A 117 2.47 5.28 -8.39
CA LYS A 117 2.02 6.42 -9.23
C LYS A 117 1.57 5.97 -10.62
N SER A 118 2.19 4.94 -11.21
CA SER A 118 1.77 4.39 -12.51
C SER A 118 0.40 3.73 -12.46
N GLY A 119 0.08 3.04 -11.38
CA GLY A 119 -1.24 2.46 -11.15
C GLY A 119 -2.32 3.54 -11.06
N LEU A 120 -2.03 4.66 -10.39
CA LEU A 120 -2.94 5.81 -10.33
C LEU A 120 -3.14 6.45 -11.70
N VAL A 121 -2.06 6.65 -12.46
CA VAL A 121 -2.15 7.14 -13.85
C VAL A 121 -3.05 6.22 -14.68
N MET A 122 -2.87 4.92 -14.59
CA MET A 122 -3.74 3.95 -15.27
C MET A 122 -5.22 4.13 -14.86
N ASN A 123 -5.50 4.23 -13.56
CA ASN A 123 -6.87 4.38 -13.03
C ASN A 123 -7.56 5.63 -13.57
N VAL A 124 -6.87 6.78 -13.57
CA VAL A 124 -7.47 8.03 -14.04
C VAL A 124 -7.74 8.02 -15.54
N PHE A 125 -6.88 7.39 -16.34
CA PHE A 125 -7.14 7.24 -17.78
C PHE A 125 -8.26 6.24 -18.08
N VAL A 126 -8.39 5.16 -17.31
CA VAL A 126 -9.53 4.25 -17.43
C VAL A 126 -10.84 4.97 -17.10
N ALA A 127 -10.89 5.72 -15.99
CA ALA A 127 -12.06 6.55 -15.65
C ALA A 127 -12.38 7.57 -16.73
N THR A 128 -11.35 8.22 -17.30
CA THR A 128 -11.50 9.18 -18.41
C THR A 128 -12.09 8.53 -19.65
N ALA A 129 -11.66 7.32 -20.02
CA ALA A 129 -12.22 6.58 -21.14
C ALA A 129 -13.72 6.34 -20.96
N PHE A 130 -14.14 5.88 -19.78
CA PHE A 130 -15.56 5.69 -19.49
C PHE A 130 -16.34 6.99 -19.51
N HIS A 131 -15.83 8.05 -18.92
CA HIS A 131 -16.48 9.37 -18.93
C HIS A 131 -16.67 9.88 -20.36
N LYS A 132 -15.63 9.81 -21.18
CA LYS A 132 -15.64 10.25 -22.59
C LYS A 132 -16.67 9.51 -23.43
N PHE A 133 -16.88 8.23 -23.22
CA PHE A 133 -17.76 7.39 -24.04
C PHE A 133 -19.15 7.17 -23.41
N GLY A 134 -19.56 8.01 -22.45
CA GLY A 134 -20.92 8.03 -21.93
C GLY A 134 -21.19 7.14 -20.72
N GLY A 135 -20.14 6.80 -19.95
CA GLY A 135 -20.24 6.09 -18.70
C GLY A 135 -19.87 4.60 -18.80
N SER A 136 -20.12 3.85 -17.74
CA SER A 136 -19.88 2.41 -17.65
C SER A 136 -21.16 1.67 -17.26
N PRO A 137 -21.20 0.32 -17.33
CA PRO A 137 -22.36 -0.45 -16.84
C PRO A 137 -22.72 -0.13 -15.38
N HIS A 138 -21.71 0.20 -14.56
CA HIS A 138 -21.86 0.61 -13.16
C HIS A 138 -21.16 1.95 -12.94
N PRO A 139 -21.56 2.77 -11.93
CA PRO A 139 -20.77 3.92 -11.54
C PRO A 139 -19.30 3.52 -11.23
N ILE A 140 -18.35 4.38 -11.56
CA ILE A 140 -16.95 4.18 -11.22
C ILE A 140 -16.54 5.24 -10.23
N LYS A 141 -15.92 4.84 -9.13
CA LYS A 141 -15.22 5.73 -8.21
C LYS A 141 -13.72 5.52 -8.30
N VAL A 142 -12.97 6.61 -8.30
CA VAL A 142 -11.52 6.61 -8.13
C VAL A 142 -11.21 7.17 -6.77
N LEU A 143 -10.52 6.39 -5.94
CA LEU A 143 -10.01 6.81 -4.63
C LEU A 143 -8.49 6.86 -4.68
N ILE A 144 -7.92 8.03 -4.37
CA ILE A 144 -6.47 8.23 -4.29
C ILE A 144 -6.13 8.59 -2.85
N THR A 145 -5.43 7.69 -2.15
CA THR A 145 -5.01 7.83 -0.76
C THR A 145 -3.61 8.43 -0.62
N SER A 146 -3.10 8.60 0.60
CA SER A 146 -1.98 9.50 0.87
C SER A 146 -0.96 8.99 1.90
N ASP A 147 -1.18 7.84 2.53
CA ASP A 147 -0.41 7.38 3.70
C ASP A 147 -0.31 5.84 3.79
N GLU A 148 -0.36 5.16 2.63
CA GLU A 148 -0.28 3.71 2.56
C GLU A 148 1.04 3.19 3.10
N GLU A 149 2.14 3.80 2.75
CA GLU A 149 3.50 3.35 3.07
C GLU A 149 3.81 3.33 4.58
N ILE A 150 2.93 3.91 5.39
CA ILE A 150 3.01 3.95 6.85
C ILE A 150 1.84 3.25 7.55
N GLY A 151 1.03 2.48 6.80
CA GLY A 151 -0.10 1.70 7.33
C GLY A 151 -1.44 2.41 7.33
N SER A 152 -1.60 3.42 6.49
CA SER A 152 -2.87 4.13 6.22
C SER A 152 -3.55 4.71 7.47
N PRO A 153 -2.83 5.40 8.38
CA PRO A 153 -3.41 5.86 9.63
C PRO A 153 -4.60 6.80 9.43
N SER A 154 -4.63 7.61 8.37
CA SER A 154 -5.77 8.49 8.05
C SER A 154 -6.67 7.91 6.97
N SER A 155 -6.12 7.20 5.98
CA SER A 155 -6.85 6.68 4.83
C SER A 155 -7.70 5.45 5.14
N ARG A 156 -7.33 4.62 6.13
CA ARG A 156 -8.05 3.37 6.45
C ARG A 156 -9.56 3.54 6.64
N PRO A 157 -10.08 4.50 7.44
CA PRO A 157 -11.52 4.69 7.59
C PRO A 157 -12.21 5.05 6.27
N VAL A 158 -11.54 5.82 5.42
CA VAL A 158 -12.03 6.21 4.09
C VAL A 158 -12.09 4.98 3.18
N ILE A 159 -11.01 4.18 3.12
CA ILE A 159 -10.92 2.96 2.31
C ILE A 159 -11.99 1.95 2.71
N GLU A 160 -12.17 1.71 4.02
CA GLU A 160 -13.19 0.79 4.52
C GLU A 160 -14.60 1.27 4.19
N ARG A 161 -14.87 2.58 4.28
CA ARG A 161 -16.17 3.17 3.93
C ARG A 161 -16.47 3.04 2.43
N GLU A 162 -15.55 3.42 1.57
CA GLU A 162 -15.71 3.33 0.12
C GLU A 162 -15.74 1.86 -0.34
N GLY A 163 -14.96 0.99 0.32
CA GLY A 163 -15.00 -0.45 0.09
C GLY A 163 -16.39 -1.04 0.35
N ARG A 164 -17.00 -0.77 1.52
CA ARG A 164 -18.37 -1.25 1.84
C ARG A 164 -19.43 -0.75 0.85
N ALA A 165 -19.22 0.44 0.30
CA ALA A 165 -20.12 1.01 -0.69
C ALA A 165 -19.93 0.43 -2.09
N ALA A 166 -18.77 -0.17 -2.38
CA ALA A 166 -18.44 -0.71 -3.69
C ALA A 166 -19.02 -2.11 -3.93
N ARG A 167 -19.17 -2.47 -5.21
CA ARG A 167 -19.51 -3.84 -5.65
C ARG A 167 -18.26 -4.68 -5.87
N ALA A 168 -17.18 -4.05 -6.28
CA ALA A 168 -15.87 -4.65 -6.54
C ALA A 168 -14.77 -3.59 -6.39
N VAL A 169 -13.58 -4.02 -5.99
CA VAL A 169 -12.41 -3.15 -5.78
C VAL A 169 -11.25 -3.65 -6.62
N PHE A 170 -10.68 -2.74 -7.39
CA PHE A 170 -9.46 -2.92 -8.17
C PHE A 170 -8.37 -2.02 -7.58
N ASN A 171 -7.43 -2.62 -6.84
CA ASN A 171 -6.29 -1.90 -6.26
C ASN A 171 -5.09 -1.99 -7.20
N SER A 172 -4.70 -0.84 -7.76
CA SER A 172 -3.70 -0.76 -8.84
C SER A 172 -2.27 -0.66 -8.32
N GLU A 173 -1.95 -1.37 -7.22
CA GLU A 173 -0.59 -1.69 -6.81
C GLU A 173 0.25 -2.21 -7.98
N PRO A 174 1.60 -2.15 -7.92
CA PRO A 174 2.44 -2.61 -9.01
C PRO A 174 2.10 -4.03 -9.48
N GLY A 175 1.94 -4.21 -10.78
CA GLY A 175 1.95 -5.52 -11.42
C GLY A 175 3.29 -6.20 -11.15
N ARG A 176 3.25 -7.52 -10.90
CA ARG A 176 4.46 -8.27 -10.55
C ARG A 176 5.43 -8.36 -11.72
N PRO A 177 6.75 -8.50 -11.50
CA PRO A 177 7.71 -8.71 -12.57
C PRO A 177 7.41 -9.93 -13.45
N THR A 178 6.67 -10.91 -12.93
CA THR A 178 6.13 -12.06 -13.67
C THR A 178 5.01 -11.72 -14.65
N GLY A 179 4.48 -10.50 -14.59
CA GLY A 179 3.24 -10.10 -15.26
C GLY A 179 1.96 -10.50 -14.51
N ASN A 180 2.07 -11.11 -13.33
CA ASN A 180 0.93 -11.55 -12.53
C ASN A 180 0.27 -10.41 -11.74
N VAL A 181 -0.92 -10.70 -11.20
CA VAL A 181 -1.64 -9.88 -10.23
C VAL A 181 -1.61 -10.54 -8.86
N VAL A 182 -2.06 -9.84 -7.83
CA VAL A 182 -2.06 -10.35 -6.46
C VAL A 182 -3.48 -10.68 -6.03
N THR A 183 -3.71 -11.94 -5.65
CA THR A 183 -5.01 -12.46 -5.19
C THR A 183 -5.02 -12.79 -3.71
N GLY A 184 -3.88 -12.72 -3.03
CA GLY A 184 -3.75 -12.89 -1.59
C GLY A 184 -2.52 -12.15 -1.06
N ARG A 185 -2.62 -11.58 0.14
CA ARG A 185 -1.52 -10.85 0.81
C ARG A 185 -1.47 -11.19 2.28
N LYS A 186 -0.27 -11.18 2.85
CA LYS A 186 -0.12 -11.18 4.32
C LYS A 186 -0.67 -9.87 4.89
N GLY A 187 -1.20 -9.94 6.11
CA GLY A 187 -1.33 -8.79 6.99
C GLY A 187 0.00 -8.45 7.65
N GLY A 188 0.12 -7.23 8.16
CA GLY A 188 1.31 -6.78 8.86
C GLY A 188 0.98 -5.82 10.00
N ILE A 189 1.76 -5.88 11.07
CA ILE A 189 1.67 -4.94 12.18
C ILE A 189 3.07 -4.43 12.49
N PHE A 190 3.25 -3.11 12.38
CA PHE A 190 4.49 -2.44 12.74
C PHE A 190 4.37 -1.88 14.14
N MET A 191 5.30 -2.24 15.02
CA MET A 191 5.23 -1.90 16.43
C MET A 191 6.54 -1.29 16.91
N HIS A 192 6.44 -0.37 17.87
CA HIS A 192 7.54 0.21 18.61
C HIS A 192 7.47 -0.24 20.07
N LEU A 193 8.55 -0.86 20.54
CA LEU A 193 8.75 -1.30 21.92
C LEU A 193 9.75 -0.38 22.59
N ALA A 194 9.32 0.40 23.58
CA ALA A 194 10.16 1.25 24.40
C ALA A 194 10.34 0.64 25.80
N ILE A 195 11.56 0.64 26.31
CA ILE A 195 11.90 0.09 27.62
C ILE A 195 12.62 1.11 28.46
N THR A 196 12.18 1.28 29.68
CA THR A 196 12.81 2.15 30.68
C THR A 196 13.46 1.33 31.78
N GLY A 197 14.67 1.69 32.13
CA GLY A 197 15.46 1.14 33.25
C GLY A 197 16.00 2.26 34.14
N LYS A 198 17.21 2.05 34.72
CA LYS A 198 17.85 3.02 35.60
C LYS A 198 19.36 3.05 35.39
N ALA A 199 19.89 4.24 35.12
CA ALA A 199 21.33 4.44 35.01
C ALA A 199 22.07 4.22 36.31
N ALA A 200 23.23 3.60 36.23
CA ALA A 200 24.23 3.52 37.28
C ALA A 200 25.61 3.27 36.68
N HIS A 201 26.67 3.64 37.40
CA HIS A 201 28.03 3.33 36.96
C HIS A 201 28.26 1.82 37.06
N SER A 202 28.55 1.17 35.91
CA SER A 202 28.59 -0.30 35.81
C SER A 202 29.67 -0.97 36.67
N GLY A 203 30.77 -0.29 37.03
CA GLY A 203 31.81 -0.79 37.92
C GLY A 203 31.61 -0.37 39.39
N ALA A 204 31.27 0.88 39.65
CA ALA A 204 31.23 1.42 41.01
C ALA A 204 29.91 1.18 41.75
N ASN A 205 28.79 1.10 41.03
CA ASN A 205 27.45 1.00 41.64
C ASN A 205 26.48 0.16 40.78
N PHE A 206 26.97 -1.01 40.33
CA PHE A 206 26.23 -1.89 39.43
C PHE A 206 24.84 -2.27 39.95
N ALA A 207 24.77 -2.63 41.25
CA ALA A 207 23.55 -3.11 41.89
C ALA A 207 22.41 -2.04 41.96
N ALA A 208 22.74 -0.76 41.81
CA ALA A 208 21.75 0.30 41.77
C ALA A 208 21.17 0.57 40.35
N GLY A 209 21.77 -0.05 39.33
CA GLY A 209 21.34 0.07 37.95
C GLY A 209 20.27 -0.95 37.56
N VAL A 210 19.45 -0.60 36.56
CA VAL A 210 18.45 -1.51 35.98
C VAL A 210 18.59 -1.42 34.46
N SER A 211 19.02 -2.53 33.82
CA SER A 211 19.39 -2.51 32.40
C SER A 211 18.20 -2.66 31.48
N ALA A 212 17.83 -1.57 30.78
CA ALA A 212 16.83 -1.61 29.71
C ALA A 212 17.30 -2.43 28.50
N ILE A 213 18.60 -2.40 28.17
CA ILE A 213 19.17 -3.25 27.08
C ILE A 213 19.07 -4.74 27.47
N GLY A 214 19.34 -5.10 28.72
CA GLY A 214 19.19 -6.48 29.22
C GLY A 214 17.73 -6.95 29.06
N GLU A 215 16.79 -6.13 29.45
CA GLU A 215 15.35 -6.41 29.29
C GLU A 215 14.96 -6.56 27.79
N LEU A 216 15.43 -5.65 26.92
CA LEU A 216 15.17 -5.72 25.48
C LEU A 216 15.72 -7.02 24.88
N ALA A 217 16.92 -7.45 25.27
CA ALA A 217 17.54 -8.68 24.76
C ALA A 217 16.66 -9.91 25.07
N HIS A 218 16.12 -10.02 26.30
CA HIS A 218 15.21 -11.11 26.68
C HIS A 218 13.91 -11.06 25.81
N LYS A 219 13.33 -9.88 25.63
CA LYS A 219 12.11 -9.73 24.84
C LYS A 219 12.32 -10.04 23.36
N ILE A 220 13.45 -9.64 22.78
CA ILE A 220 13.80 -9.97 21.37
C ILE A 220 13.78 -11.49 21.16
N VAL A 221 14.47 -12.25 22.03
CA VAL A 221 14.51 -13.71 21.91
C VAL A 221 13.10 -14.32 21.97
N GLN A 222 12.27 -13.86 22.91
CA GLN A 222 10.90 -14.36 23.07
C GLN A 222 10.00 -13.97 21.88
N ILE A 223 10.13 -12.76 21.36
CA ILE A 223 9.34 -12.29 20.22
C ILE A 223 9.69 -13.08 18.96
N HIS A 224 10.98 -13.25 18.66
CA HIS A 224 11.41 -14.06 17.50
C HIS A 224 10.95 -15.52 17.62
N ALA A 225 10.87 -16.07 18.83
CA ALA A 225 10.39 -17.45 19.08
C ALA A 225 8.89 -17.65 18.75
N LEU A 226 8.10 -16.58 18.57
CA LEU A 226 6.71 -16.67 18.11
C LEU A 226 6.56 -16.90 16.61
N THR A 227 7.66 -16.91 15.84
CA THR A 227 7.63 -17.19 14.39
C THR A 227 7.15 -18.62 14.15
N ASP A 228 6.15 -18.78 13.30
CA ASP A 228 5.57 -20.06 12.89
C ASP A 228 5.44 -20.05 11.34
N LEU A 229 6.46 -20.59 10.69
CA LEU A 229 6.54 -20.60 9.23
C LEU A 229 5.46 -21.47 8.58
N ASP A 230 5.00 -22.51 9.27
CA ASP A 230 3.94 -23.41 8.77
C ASP A 230 2.59 -22.67 8.69
N LYS A 231 2.35 -21.72 9.61
CA LYS A 231 1.19 -20.80 9.56
C LYS A 231 1.45 -19.53 8.76
N GLY A 232 2.67 -19.33 8.26
CA GLY A 232 3.06 -18.11 7.57
C GLY A 232 3.19 -16.88 8.49
N ILE A 233 3.34 -17.12 9.83
CA ILE A 233 3.55 -16.06 10.82
C ILE A 233 5.04 -15.79 10.93
N THR A 234 5.44 -14.53 10.78
CA THR A 234 6.84 -14.13 10.97
C THR A 234 6.92 -12.89 11.85
N LEU A 235 7.88 -12.92 12.80
CA LEU A 235 8.21 -11.79 13.65
C LEU A 235 9.69 -11.43 13.48
N ASN A 236 9.93 -10.15 13.26
CA ASN A 236 11.26 -9.61 13.11
C ASN A 236 11.42 -8.35 13.96
N VAL A 237 12.38 -8.34 14.87
CA VAL A 237 12.86 -7.10 15.52
C VAL A 237 13.98 -6.58 14.64
N GLY A 238 13.62 -5.67 13.71
CA GLY A 238 14.52 -5.23 12.65
C GLY A 238 15.44 -4.06 13.04
N LEU A 239 15.02 -3.27 14.02
CA LEU A 239 15.81 -2.12 14.51
C LEU A 239 15.85 -2.16 16.03
N VAL A 240 17.02 -1.80 16.61
CA VAL A 240 17.24 -1.62 18.03
C VAL A 240 18.12 -0.40 18.30
N ALA A 241 17.84 0.31 19.38
CA ALA A 241 18.68 1.39 19.90
C ALA A 241 18.65 1.42 21.43
N GLY A 242 19.62 2.08 22.05
CA GLY A 242 19.62 2.23 23.52
C GLY A 242 20.99 2.49 24.13
N GLY A 243 20.97 2.74 25.43
CA GLY A 243 22.18 3.00 26.23
C GLY A 243 22.68 4.44 26.12
N GLN A 244 23.74 4.74 26.84
CA GLN A 244 24.39 6.07 26.87
C GLN A 244 25.91 5.96 26.67
N SER A 245 26.53 5.04 27.43
CA SER A 245 27.98 4.77 27.39
C SER A 245 28.26 3.34 27.85
N VAL A 246 29.42 2.81 27.46
CA VAL A 246 29.80 1.42 27.78
C VAL A 246 29.87 1.13 29.27
N ASN A 247 30.18 2.14 30.09
CA ASN A 247 30.31 2.01 31.54
C ASN A 247 29.11 2.49 32.34
N THR A 248 27.93 2.64 31.67
CA THR A 248 26.67 3.00 32.30
C THR A 248 25.63 1.91 32.06
N THR A 249 24.96 1.41 33.11
CA THR A 249 23.77 0.56 32.96
C THR A 249 22.72 1.32 32.18
N ALA A 250 22.23 0.73 31.10
CA ALA A 250 21.35 1.41 30.13
C ALA A 250 19.99 1.79 30.75
N PRO A 251 19.65 3.09 30.87
CA PRO A 251 18.37 3.52 31.41
C PRO A 251 17.22 3.46 30.39
N TYR A 252 17.55 3.29 29.12
CA TYR A 252 16.60 3.25 28.00
C TYR A 252 17.08 2.29 26.92
N ALA A 253 16.12 1.59 26.30
CA ALA A 253 16.32 0.84 25.07
C ALA A 253 15.00 0.77 24.29
N GLU A 254 15.08 0.58 22.97
CA GLU A 254 13.93 0.44 22.10
C GLU A 254 14.16 -0.57 21.00
N GLY A 255 13.07 -1.14 20.48
CA GLY A 255 13.07 -2.02 19.31
C GLY A 255 11.89 -1.73 18.40
N GLN A 256 12.07 -1.95 17.10
CA GLN A 256 10.97 -1.91 16.13
C GLN A 256 10.69 -3.31 15.62
N ILE A 257 9.42 -3.69 15.64
CA ILE A 257 8.95 -5.05 15.40
C ILE A 257 8.05 -5.04 14.16
N ASP A 258 8.31 -5.96 13.23
CA ASP A 258 7.46 -6.30 12.10
C ASP A 258 6.84 -7.69 12.35
N LEU A 259 5.52 -7.75 12.45
CA LEU A 259 4.73 -8.97 12.47
C LEU A 259 4.05 -9.15 11.12
N ARG A 260 4.18 -10.33 10.51
CA ARG A 260 3.40 -10.73 9.33
C ARG A 260 2.58 -11.97 9.64
N TYR A 261 1.36 -12.05 9.09
CA TYR A 261 0.46 -13.18 9.28
C TYR A 261 -0.44 -13.38 8.06
N VAL A 262 -0.97 -14.60 7.87
CA VAL A 262 -1.83 -14.95 6.72
C VAL A 262 -3.29 -14.93 7.11
N GLU A 263 -3.65 -15.62 8.18
CA GLU A 263 -5.04 -15.79 8.60
C GLU A 263 -5.47 -14.70 9.58
N PRO A 264 -6.59 -14.00 9.34
CA PRO A 264 -7.07 -12.94 10.24
C PRO A 264 -7.24 -13.39 11.70
N ARG A 265 -7.61 -14.66 11.91
CA ARG A 265 -7.80 -15.26 13.26
C ARG A 265 -6.51 -15.34 14.07
N ASP A 266 -5.35 -15.40 13.42
CA ASP A 266 -4.07 -15.56 14.10
C ASP A 266 -3.60 -14.24 14.74
N ARG A 267 -4.07 -13.11 14.26
CA ARG A 267 -3.73 -11.78 14.77
C ARG A 267 -3.92 -11.65 16.28
N ALA A 268 -5.10 -11.99 16.77
CA ALA A 268 -5.43 -11.83 18.18
C ALA A 268 -4.53 -12.71 19.07
N THR A 269 -4.27 -13.94 18.65
CA THR A 269 -3.43 -14.88 19.39
C THR A 269 -1.97 -14.43 19.47
N VAL A 270 -1.41 -13.97 18.32
CA VAL A 270 -0.01 -13.51 18.27
C VAL A 270 0.15 -12.21 19.03
N MET A 271 -0.77 -11.26 18.89
CA MET A 271 -0.73 -9.99 19.63
C MET A 271 -0.81 -10.22 21.14
N ALA A 272 -1.71 -11.10 21.61
CA ALA A 272 -1.79 -11.44 23.02
C ALA A 272 -0.47 -12.07 23.56
N ALA A 273 0.20 -12.87 22.74
CA ALA A 273 1.51 -13.42 23.10
C ALA A 273 2.59 -12.33 23.20
N ILE A 274 2.63 -11.39 22.25
CA ILE A 274 3.55 -10.24 22.28
C ILE A 274 3.27 -9.37 23.51
N GLU A 275 2.01 -9.02 23.78
CA GLU A 275 1.59 -8.21 24.93
C GLU A 275 2.00 -8.87 26.25
N LYS A 276 1.87 -10.20 26.35
CA LYS A 276 2.34 -10.96 27.52
C LYS A 276 3.85 -10.87 27.69
N ILE A 277 4.64 -10.99 26.61
CA ILE A 277 6.10 -10.81 26.64
C ILE A 277 6.45 -9.38 27.09
N VAL A 278 5.75 -8.39 26.56
CA VAL A 278 5.97 -6.98 26.93
C VAL A 278 5.65 -6.71 28.39
N ALA A 279 4.56 -7.27 28.90
CA ALA A 279 4.14 -7.12 30.30
C ALA A 279 5.04 -7.87 31.29
N THR A 280 5.81 -8.88 30.84
CA THR A 280 6.73 -9.65 31.70
C THR A 280 8.02 -8.88 31.91
N SER A 281 8.41 -8.61 33.16
CA SER A 281 9.71 -8.02 33.50
C SER A 281 10.73 -9.13 33.71
N TYR A 282 11.72 -9.24 32.81
CA TYR A 282 12.84 -10.20 32.93
C TYR A 282 13.99 -9.61 33.75
N VAL A 283 14.18 -8.30 33.70
CA VAL A 283 15.10 -7.56 34.56
C VAL A 283 14.28 -6.76 35.55
N PRO A 284 14.28 -7.16 36.85
CA PRO A 284 13.47 -6.49 37.88
C PRO A 284 13.69 -4.97 37.90
N GLY A 285 12.61 -4.19 37.90
CA GLY A 285 12.65 -2.73 37.94
C GLY A 285 12.58 -2.06 36.54
N THR A 286 12.53 -2.84 35.46
CA THR A 286 12.23 -2.28 34.14
C THR A 286 10.73 -2.07 33.92
N SER A 287 10.37 -1.16 33.01
CA SER A 287 9.03 -1.03 32.43
C SER A 287 9.12 -1.03 30.93
N ALA A 288 8.11 -1.59 30.24
CA ALA A 288 8.05 -1.65 28.80
C ALA A 288 6.68 -1.17 28.28
N THR A 289 6.70 -0.46 27.16
CA THR A 289 5.50 0.02 26.47
C THR A 289 5.56 -0.39 25.00
N LEU A 290 4.48 -0.99 24.49
CA LEU A 290 4.29 -1.34 23.09
C LEU A 290 3.32 -0.35 22.44
N THR A 291 3.70 0.19 21.27
CA THR A 291 2.86 1.08 20.48
C THR A 291 2.75 0.53 19.06
N ILE A 292 1.53 0.32 18.56
CA ILE A 292 1.30 0.01 17.14
C ILE A 292 1.49 1.29 16.33
N LYS A 293 2.34 1.23 15.32
CA LYS A 293 2.66 2.36 14.43
C LYS A 293 1.88 2.30 13.12
N GLY A 294 1.57 1.10 12.64
CA GLY A 294 0.79 0.87 11.45
C GLY A 294 0.30 -0.57 11.40
N GLU A 295 -0.82 -0.79 10.74
CA GLU A 295 -1.41 -2.11 10.61
C GLU A 295 -2.10 -2.27 9.27
N PHE A 296 -1.80 -3.38 8.59
CA PHE A 296 -2.53 -3.88 7.44
C PHE A 296 -3.19 -5.22 7.78
N VAL A 297 -4.38 -5.44 7.27
CA VAL A 297 -5.05 -6.73 7.37
C VAL A 297 -4.76 -7.60 6.13
N PRO A 298 -4.78 -8.92 6.24
CA PRO A 298 -4.49 -9.79 5.10
C PRO A 298 -5.58 -9.73 4.04
N VAL A 299 -5.19 -9.96 2.78
CA VAL A 299 -6.12 -10.27 1.70
C VAL A 299 -6.31 -11.78 1.66
N VAL A 300 -7.47 -12.25 2.11
CA VAL A 300 -7.90 -13.64 1.96
C VAL A 300 -8.84 -13.71 0.77
N GLN A 301 -8.48 -14.51 -0.24
CA GLN A 301 -9.29 -14.62 -1.46
C GLN A 301 -10.65 -15.30 -1.17
N SER A 302 -11.72 -14.53 -1.20
CA SER A 302 -13.09 -15.05 -1.15
C SER A 302 -13.52 -15.66 -2.48
N ALA A 303 -14.64 -16.39 -2.48
CA ALA A 303 -15.22 -16.91 -3.73
C ALA A 303 -15.55 -15.80 -4.73
N ASP A 304 -16.06 -14.66 -4.24
CA ASP A 304 -16.39 -13.51 -5.08
C ASP A 304 -15.13 -12.80 -5.60
N SER A 305 -14.06 -12.69 -4.78
CA SER A 305 -12.76 -12.18 -5.24
C SER A 305 -12.12 -13.10 -6.29
N LYS A 306 -12.33 -14.41 -6.17
CA LYS A 306 -11.88 -15.39 -7.18
C LYS A 306 -12.63 -15.20 -8.50
N ALA A 307 -13.95 -15.06 -8.45
CA ALA A 307 -14.77 -14.79 -9.64
C ALA A 307 -14.37 -13.46 -10.31
N LEU A 308 -14.13 -12.41 -9.50
CA LEU A 308 -13.63 -11.14 -10.00
C LEU A 308 -12.26 -11.28 -10.70
N PHE A 309 -11.34 -12.05 -10.12
CA PHE A 309 -10.05 -12.36 -10.74
C PHE A 309 -10.20 -13.13 -12.05
N GLU A 310 -11.06 -14.14 -12.10
CA GLU A 310 -11.32 -14.93 -13.32
C GLU A 310 -11.87 -14.05 -14.46
N GLY A 311 -12.78 -13.11 -14.14
CA GLY A 311 -13.28 -12.11 -15.07
C GLY A 311 -12.17 -11.18 -15.58
N TYR A 312 -11.32 -10.67 -14.68
CA TYR A 312 -10.15 -9.87 -15.06
C TYR A 312 -9.16 -10.65 -15.92
N GLN A 313 -8.86 -11.89 -15.58
CA GLN A 313 -7.96 -12.77 -16.35
C GLN A 313 -8.50 -13.02 -17.78
N ALA A 314 -9.81 -13.22 -17.91
CA ALA A 314 -10.45 -13.37 -19.22
C ALA A 314 -10.33 -12.10 -20.07
N ALA A 315 -10.49 -10.91 -19.46
CA ALA A 315 -10.28 -9.63 -20.10
C ALA A 315 -8.80 -9.42 -20.50
N ALA A 316 -7.88 -9.76 -19.62
CA ALA A 316 -6.43 -9.66 -19.84
C ALA A 316 -5.94 -10.48 -21.04
N ARG A 317 -6.46 -11.69 -21.20
CA ARG A 317 -6.13 -12.54 -22.36
C ARG A 317 -6.46 -11.91 -23.70
N GLN A 318 -7.52 -11.10 -23.77
CA GLN A 318 -7.94 -10.45 -25.03
C GLN A 318 -7.03 -9.31 -25.47
N VAL A 319 -6.31 -8.73 -24.53
CA VAL A 319 -5.34 -7.66 -24.79
C VAL A 319 -3.89 -8.16 -24.80
N GLY A 320 -3.71 -9.47 -24.94
CA GLY A 320 -2.40 -10.10 -25.09
C GLY A 320 -1.69 -10.51 -23.81
N LEU A 321 -2.29 -10.31 -22.63
CA LEU A 321 -1.75 -10.74 -21.34
C LEU A 321 -2.11 -12.21 -21.06
N THR A 322 -1.67 -13.10 -21.92
CA THR A 322 -2.13 -14.51 -21.96
C THR A 322 -1.61 -15.38 -20.82
N THR A 323 -0.47 -15.02 -20.22
CA THR A 323 0.19 -15.78 -19.15
C THR A 323 -0.14 -15.28 -17.74
N LEU A 324 -0.97 -14.22 -17.63
CA LEU A 324 -1.32 -13.60 -16.35
C LEU A 324 -1.99 -14.60 -15.40
N GLN A 325 -1.45 -14.72 -14.20
CA GLN A 325 -1.95 -15.52 -13.09
C GLN A 325 -2.17 -14.67 -11.83
N GLY A 326 -2.89 -15.24 -10.86
CA GLY A 326 -2.95 -14.72 -9.51
C GLY A 326 -1.81 -15.29 -8.66
N GLU A 327 -1.17 -14.47 -7.84
CA GLU A 327 -0.15 -14.94 -6.91
C GLU A 327 -0.39 -14.42 -5.49
N PHE A 328 0.21 -15.08 -4.52
CA PHE A 328 0.22 -14.66 -3.12
C PHE A 328 1.44 -13.76 -2.86
N SER A 329 1.22 -12.61 -2.19
CA SER A 329 2.29 -11.66 -1.82
C SER A 329 2.57 -11.68 -0.31
N GLY A 330 3.84 -11.68 0.06
CA GLY A 330 4.26 -11.44 1.44
C GLY A 330 4.17 -9.97 1.88
N GLY A 331 4.05 -9.03 0.93
CA GLY A 331 3.86 -7.61 1.18
C GLY A 331 2.39 -7.27 1.47
N CYS A 332 2.17 -6.31 2.38
CA CYS A 332 0.84 -5.78 2.71
C CYS A 332 0.38 -4.77 1.66
N ALA A 333 -0.87 -4.36 1.71
CA ALA A 333 -1.42 -3.21 0.99
C ALA A 333 -2.83 -2.86 1.48
N ASP A 334 -3.33 -1.69 1.11
CA ASP A 334 -4.67 -1.17 1.40
C ASP A 334 -5.81 -2.09 0.93
N SER A 335 -5.56 -2.95 -0.06
CA SER A 335 -6.50 -3.98 -0.52
C SER A 335 -6.98 -4.92 0.59
N GLY A 336 -6.21 -5.07 1.66
CA GLY A 336 -6.61 -5.81 2.85
C GLY A 336 -7.83 -5.20 3.53
N PHE A 337 -7.93 -3.88 3.63
CA PHE A 337 -9.06 -3.20 4.26
C PHE A 337 -10.36 -3.39 3.49
N THR A 338 -10.31 -3.37 2.16
CA THR A 338 -11.50 -3.58 1.32
C THR A 338 -11.93 -5.05 1.30
N ALA A 339 -10.99 -5.99 1.32
CA ALA A 339 -11.28 -7.41 1.48
C ALA A 339 -11.87 -7.73 2.86
N ALA A 340 -11.35 -7.11 3.93
CA ALA A 340 -11.83 -7.32 5.30
C ALA A 340 -13.27 -6.84 5.54
N VAL A 341 -13.75 -5.84 4.78
CA VAL A 341 -15.15 -5.39 4.84
C VAL A 341 -16.09 -6.23 3.95
N GLY A 342 -15.56 -7.31 3.34
CA GLY A 342 -16.34 -8.29 2.56
C GLY A 342 -16.52 -7.93 1.09
N THR A 343 -15.85 -6.92 0.57
CA THR A 343 -16.00 -6.53 -0.83
C THR A 343 -15.02 -7.32 -1.71
N PRO A 344 -15.49 -7.90 -2.84
CA PRO A 344 -14.61 -8.57 -3.80
C PRO A 344 -13.46 -7.66 -4.21
N THR A 345 -12.24 -8.09 -3.95
CA THR A 345 -11.03 -7.25 -4.14
C THR A 345 -9.94 -8.04 -4.85
N ILE A 346 -9.31 -7.44 -5.85
CA ILE A 346 -8.05 -7.88 -6.45
C ILE A 346 -7.02 -6.76 -6.44
N CYS A 347 -5.75 -7.11 -6.38
CA CYS A 347 -4.63 -6.21 -6.15
C CYS A 347 -3.50 -6.45 -7.15
N GLY A 348 -2.51 -5.54 -7.22
CA GLY A 348 -1.39 -5.69 -8.16
C GLY A 348 -1.79 -5.55 -9.62
N LEU A 349 -2.82 -4.74 -9.90
CA LEU A 349 -3.38 -4.55 -11.24
C LEU A 349 -2.63 -3.50 -12.04
N GLY A 350 -1.80 -2.71 -11.40
CA GLY A 350 -1.00 -1.67 -12.02
C GLY A 350 -0.07 -2.19 -13.11
N PRO A 351 0.58 -1.29 -13.84
CA PRO A 351 1.61 -1.64 -14.79
C PRO A 351 2.73 -2.48 -14.15
N VAL A 352 3.41 -3.30 -14.94
CA VAL A 352 4.47 -4.20 -14.46
C VAL A 352 5.68 -3.39 -14.02
N GLY A 353 6.12 -3.62 -12.81
CA GLY A 353 7.30 -2.96 -12.25
C GLY A 353 8.03 -3.86 -11.26
N GLY A 354 9.10 -3.34 -10.68
CA GLY A 354 9.89 -4.06 -9.70
C GLY A 354 10.85 -3.17 -8.94
N LEU A 355 11.50 -3.79 -7.94
CA LEU A 355 12.46 -3.15 -7.05
C LEU A 355 11.87 -1.92 -6.32
N ALA A 356 10.55 -1.96 -6.00
CA ALA A 356 9.91 -0.96 -5.14
C ALA A 356 10.72 -0.73 -3.86
N HIS A 357 10.67 0.50 -3.30
CA HIS A 357 11.41 0.92 -2.10
C HIS A 357 12.95 0.95 -2.27
N THR A 358 13.46 0.81 -3.49
CA THR A 358 14.91 0.93 -3.78
C THR A 358 15.21 2.04 -4.78
N PRO A 359 16.46 2.51 -4.86
CA PRO A 359 16.85 3.46 -5.89
C PRO A 359 16.71 2.96 -7.34
N GLU A 360 16.65 1.65 -7.52
CA GLU A 360 16.55 0.96 -8.81
C GLU A 360 15.08 0.65 -9.19
N GLU A 361 14.11 1.19 -8.48
CA GLU A 361 12.69 1.04 -8.80
C GLU A 361 12.40 1.37 -10.26
N TYR A 362 11.70 0.46 -10.94
CA TYR A 362 11.42 0.59 -12.38
C TYR A 362 10.00 0.19 -12.75
N LEU A 363 9.57 0.68 -13.89
CA LEU A 363 8.32 0.34 -14.55
C LEU A 363 8.56 -0.08 -16.00
N GLU A 364 7.95 -1.18 -16.45
CA GLU A 364 7.92 -1.60 -17.86
C GLU A 364 6.87 -0.75 -18.62
N ILE A 365 7.31 0.21 -19.41
CA ILE A 365 6.41 1.19 -20.08
C ILE A 365 5.39 0.51 -20.98
N ASP A 366 5.78 -0.56 -21.67
CA ASP A 366 4.91 -1.27 -22.59
C ASP A 366 3.77 -2.04 -21.90
N SER A 367 3.84 -2.19 -20.58
CA SER A 367 2.77 -2.81 -19.78
C SER A 367 1.60 -1.87 -19.45
N ILE A 368 1.78 -0.53 -19.55
CA ILE A 368 0.78 0.46 -19.14
C ILE A 368 -0.53 0.27 -19.92
N VAL A 369 -0.46 0.26 -21.25
CA VAL A 369 -1.65 0.20 -22.11
C VAL A 369 -2.39 -1.14 -21.98
N PRO A 370 -1.75 -2.31 -22.10
CA PRO A 370 -2.45 -3.59 -21.94
C PRO A 370 -3.13 -3.74 -20.57
N ARG A 371 -2.51 -3.23 -19.50
CA ARG A 371 -3.09 -3.24 -18.14
C ARG A 371 -4.32 -2.34 -18.05
N ALA A 372 -4.26 -1.12 -18.60
CA ALA A 372 -5.40 -0.22 -18.66
C ALA A 372 -6.57 -0.82 -19.47
N GLN A 373 -6.27 -1.43 -20.60
CA GLN A 373 -7.26 -2.10 -21.43
C GLN A 373 -7.91 -3.30 -20.74
N ALA A 374 -7.11 -4.15 -20.06
CA ALA A 374 -7.61 -5.29 -19.29
C ALA A 374 -8.55 -4.85 -18.17
N LEU A 375 -8.17 -3.80 -17.42
CA LEU A 375 -9.00 -3.23 -16.36
C LEU A 375 -10.32 -2.67 -16.92
N ALA A 376 -10.26 -1.92 -18.01
CA ALA A 376 -11.46 -1.38 -18.65
C ALA A 376 -12.40 -2.48 -19.16
N LEU A 377 -11.89 -3.52 -19.80
CA LEU A 377 -12.69 -4.66 -20.25
C LEU A 377 -13.31 -5.44 -19.07
N ALA A 378 -12.58 -5.62 -17.97
CA ALA A 378 -13.11 -6.26 -16.77
C ALA A 378 -14.29 -5.46 -16.18
N ILE A 379 -14.19 -4.12 -16.13
CA ILE A 379 -15.27 -3.25 -15.67
C ILE A 379 -16.49 -3.29 -16.60
N LEU A 380 -16.27 -3.38 -17.92
CA LEU A 380 -17.36 -3.44 -18.91
C LEU A 380 -18.22 -4.71 -18.79
N ARG A 381 -17.61 -5.80 -18.36
CA ARG A 381 -18.23 -7.14 -18.35
C ARG A 381 -18.75 -7.57 -16.97
N GLY A 382 -18.26 -6.93 -15.91
CA GLY A 382 -18.63 -7.23 -14.51
C GLY A 382 -19.60 -6.27 -13.94
#